data_f63f3c9a737b1cabe2183672f19fe1d5
#
_entry.id   f63f3c9a737b1cabe2183672f19fe1d5
#
_cell.length_a   1.000
_cell.length_b   1.000
_cell.length_c   1.000
_cell.angle_alpha   90.00
_cell.angle_beta   90.00
_cell.angle_gamma   90.00
#
_symmetry.space_group_name_H-M   'P 1'
#
loop_
_entity.id
_entity.type
_entity.pdbx_description
1 polymer ?
#
loop_
_entity_poly.entity_id
_entity_poly.type
_entity_poly.pdbx_seq_one_letter_code
_entity_poly.pdbx_strand_id
1 'polypeptide(L)'
;MAASRGVDNWNDNFKGQGDVSTVAKVDTGVLYEENGNRSSQQLTRGTPVTYIDSQSKSHTRVAIRVGQDIFFTNVDNLVKPKSLGVVNLKPQAFGLSAPLSLTSYKTTLKTSIKNRADIKGELQEYLLDLVDYVSSGSGGLTGYKFTELPMASITKDFGEALGPIFCLKSGLINLNLGVNASSTISFPPSGAAQLLDYYINTSTNQYKISAKSKGTANTLKMVSLVPTILNDAKLSSKHGTSLEFRLMSILNSSSTNMGAIQGCVLIGAISQQAAASVSGLRGNSASISDISKQLFGNLILNDARLKSSKTITLRNIAYVCEKKIVEFSKKTMVSKKFTEIVKDVLNNEVFYVKLDIDNGIPKFNIVSTSDRTISGLHFRNKNGYDSTSDKLGFKIWMI
;
A
#
# COMPACT_ATOMS: atom_id res chain seq x y z
N MET A 1 0.96 -30.92 -0.73
CA MET A 1 -0.04 -30.30 0.15
C MET A 1 0.53 -29.63 1.41
N ALA A 2 1.82 -29.75 1.73
CA ALA A 2 2.42 -29.07 2.90
C ALA A 2 2.82 -27.60 2.63
N ALA A 3 2.92 -27.19 1.39
CA ALA A 3 3.37 -25.83 1.02
C ALA A 3 2.32 -24.73 1.23
N SER A 4 1.01 -25.07 1.20
CA SER A 4 -0.06 -24.07 1.36
C SER A 4 -0.19 -23.55 2.80
N ARG A 5 0.02 -24.42 3.80
CA ARG A 5 -0.10 -24.04 5.22
C ARG A 5 0.94 -23.00 5.65
N GLY A 6 2.17 -23.11 5.17
CA GLY A 6 3.22 -22.14 5.49
C GLY A 6 2.94 -20.74 4.95
N VAL A 7 2.30 -20.64 3.79
CA VAL A 7 1.92 -19.36 3.17
C VAL A 7 0.86 -18.65 3.99
N ASP A 8 -0.21 -19.37 4.36
CA ASP A 8 -1.31 -18.81 5.14
C ASP A 8 -0.81 -18.41 6.55
N ASN A 9 0.01 -19.26 7.18
CA ASN A 9 0.56 -18.98 8.50
C ASN A 9 1.47 -17.74 8.52
N TRP A 10 2.27 -17.52 7.45
CA TRP A 10 3.11 -16.33 7.34
C TRP A 10 2.28 -15.07 7.08
N ASN A 11 1.32 -15.11 6.15
CA ASN A 11 0.49 -13.95 5.83
C ASN A 11 -0.36 -13.49 7.02
N ASP A 12 -0.93 -14.46 7.76
CA ASP A 12 -1.89 -14.17 8.82
C ASP A 12 -1.25 -13.86 10.17
N ASN A 13 -0.01 -14.34 10.41
CA ASN A 13 0.55 -14.31 11.76
C ASN A 13 1.90 -13.60 11.88
N PHE A 14 2.65 -13.42 10.79
CA PHE A 14 4.02 -12.89 10.84
C PHE A 14 4.23 -11.68 9.94
N LYS A 15 3.76 -11.74 8.70
CA LYS A 15 4.05 -10.74 7.69
C LYS A 15 3.56 -9.35 8.05
N GLY A 16 4.47 -8.38 8.03
CA GLY A 16 4.15 -6.96 8.25
C GLY A 16 3.95 -6.60 9.72
N GLN A 17 4.32 -7.49 10.65
CA GLN A 17 4.28 -7.21 12.09
C GLN A 17 5.59 -6.58 12.62
N GLY A 18 6.60 -6.41 11.74
CA GLY A 18 7.94 -6.03 12.16
C GLY A 18 8.70 -7.20 12.79
N ASP A 19 9.79 -6.90 13.48
CA ASP A 19 10.58 -7.91 14.18
C ASP A 19 9.86 -8.33 15.47
N VAL A 20 9.59 -9.63 15.60
CA VAL A 20 8.76 -10.17 16.70
C VAL A 20 9.46 -11.30 17.43
N SER A 21 9.51 -11.22 18.76
CA SER A 21 10.00 -12.30 19.61
C SER A 21 9.01 -13.46 19.61
N THR A 22 9.51 -14.67 19.38
CA THR A 22 8.74 -15.90 19.40
C THR A 22 9.60 -17.07 19.90
N VAL A 23 9.08 -18.27 19.86
CA VAL A 23 9.82 -19.49 20.22
C VAL A 23 9.59 -20.59 19.19
N ALA A 24 10.55 -21.49 19.07
CA ALA A 24 10.38 -22.70 18.27
C ALA A 24 9.33 -23.64 18.88
N LYS A 25 8.44 -24.18 18.04
CA LYS A 25 7.41 -25.15 18.46
C LYS A 25 7.71 -26.60 18.06
N VAL A 26 8.80 -26.81 17.31
CA VAL A 26 9.22 -28.12 16.78
C VAL A 26 10.42 -28.65 17.56
N ASP A 27 10.51 -29.96 17.70
CA ASP A 27 11.60 -30.61 18.46
C ASP A 27 12.93 -30.58 17.64
N THR A 28 12.82 -30.60 16.32
CA THR A 28 13.96 -30.52 15.39
C THR A 28 13.58 -29.70 14.16
N GLY A 29 13.85 -28.40 14.20
CA GLY A 29 13.64 -27.49 13.06
C GLY A 29 14.91 -27.31 12.25
N VAL A 30 14.81 -27.37 10.92
CA VAL A 30 15.93 -27.13 10.02
C VAL A 30 16.19 -25.63 9.95
N LEU A 31 17.44 -25.23 10.15
CA LEU A 31 17.94 -23.90 9.92
C LEU A 31 18.72 -23.86 8.59
N TYR A 32 18.61 -22.75 7.88
CA TYR A 32 19.33 -22.48 6.65
C TYR A 32 20.11 -21.18 6.80
N GLU A 33 21.30 -21.15 6.22
CA GLU A 33 22.11 -19.94 6.09
C GLU A 33 21.58 -19.04 4.97
N GLU A 34 22.08 -17.82 4.88
CA GLU A 34 21.67 -16.85 3.86
C GLU A 34 21.92 -17.34 2.42
N ASN A 35 22.97 -18.13 2.22
CA ASN A 35 23.29 -18.77 0.94
C ASN A 35 22.34 -19.92 0.57
N GLY A 36 21.39 -20.27 1.46
CA GLY A 36 20.41 -21.34 1.26
C GLY A 36 20.90 -22.75 1.67
N ASN A 37 22.14 -22.89 2.11
CA ASN A 37 22.67 -24.15 2.61
C ASN A 37 22.04 -24.50 3.97
N ARG A 38 21.93 -25.79 4.24
CA ARG A 38 21.45 -26.28 5.53
C ARG A 38 22.56 -26.05 6.59
N SER A 39 22.20 -25.35 7.67
CA SER A 39 23.09 -25.18 8.81
C SER A 39 23.27 -26.51 9.57
N SER A 40 24.41 -26.67 10.21
CA SER A 40 24.65 -27.74 11.18
C SER A 40 23.86 -27.55 12.47
N GLN A 41 23.43 -26.33 12.78
CA GLN A 41 22.59 -26.02 13.92
C GLN A 41 21.14 -26.42 13.65
N GLN A 42 20.44 -26.80 14.71
CA GLN A 42 19.02 -27.14 14.67
C GLN A 42 18.22 -26.28 15.64
N LEU A 43 17.01 -25.96 15.23
CA LEU A 43 16.06 -25.25 16.08
C LEU A 43 15.31 -26.26 16.93
N THR A 44 15.40 -26.14 18.25
CA THR A 44 14.74 -27.05 19.20
C THR A 44 13.56 -26.36 19.86
N ARG A 45 12.57 -27.15 20.32
CA ARG A 45 11.36 -26.65 20.97
C ARG A 45 11.71 -25.75 22.15
N GLY A 46 11.05 -24.60 22.22
CA GLY A 46 11.26 -23.60 23.26
C GLY A 46 12.46 -22.68 23.06
N THR A 47 13.27 -22.88 22.00
CA THR A 47 14.35 -21.94 21.67
C THR A 47 13.78 -20.55 21.39
N PRO A 48 14.17 -19.52 22.17
CA PRO A 48 13.78 -18.14 21.89
C PRO A 48 14.41 -17.66 20.59
N VAL A 49 13.59 -17.05 19.73
CA VAL A 49 14.04 -16.48 18.45
C VAL A 49 13.35 -15.16 18.21
N THR A 50 13.96 -14.30 17.40
CA THR A 50 13.31 -13.08 16.87
C THR A 50 13.03 -13.30 15.39
N TYR A 51 11.76 -13.30 15.01
CA TYR A 51 11.37 -13.21 13.59
C TYR A 51 11.77 -11.84 13.04
N ILE A 52 12.37 -11.80 11.83
CA ILE A 52 12.85 -10.59 11.18
C ILE A 52 12.03 -10.34 9.92
N ASP A 53 11.08 -9.39 10.00
CA ASP A 53 10.14 -9.12 8.90
C ASP A 53 10.84 -8.55 7.65
N SER A 54 11.78 -7.65 7.83
CA SER A 54 12.51 -6.99 6.73
C SER A 54 13.33 -7.95 5.87
N GLN A 55 13.79 -9.06 6.45
CA GLN A 55 14.62 -10.07 5.79
C GLN A 55 13.82 -11.30 5.33
N SER A 56 12.55 -11.42 5.75
CA SER A 56 11.67 -12.53 5.37
C SER A 56 11.12 -12.32 3.96
N LYS A 57 11.77 -12.90 2.96
CA LYS A 57 11.47 -12.70 1.52
C LYS A 57 10.59 -13.81 0.92
N SER A 58 10.43 -14.92 1.62
CA SER A 58 9.75 -16.12 1.12
C SER A 58 8.65 -16.57 2.06
N HIS A 59 7.54 -17.04 1.52
CA HIS A 59 6.43 -17.60 2.29
C HIS A 59 6.79 -18.89 3.02
N THR A 60 7.77 -19.63 2.51
CA THR A 60 8.16 -20.94 3.05
C THR A 60 9.32 -20.83 4.03
N ARG A 61 10.15 -19.81 3.89
CA ARG A 61 11.30 -19.60 4.77
C ARG A 61 11.33 -18.14 5.23
N VAL A 62 11.28 -17.98 6.54
CA VAL A 62 11.34 -16.67 7.20
C VAL A 62 12.69 -16.51 7.87
N ALA A 63 13.18 -15.28 7.92
CA ALA A 63 14.39 -14.94 8.63
C ALA A 63 14.12 -14.88 10.13
N ILE A 64 15.01 -15.50 10.91
CA ILE A 64 14.98 -15.47 12.36
C ILE A 64 16.38 -15.18 12.91
N ARG A 65 16.42 -14.52 14.06
CA ARG A 65 17.65 -14.38 14.85
C ARG A 65 17.62 -15.37 15.99
N VAL A 66 18.70 -16.16 16.09
CA VAL A 66 18.96 -17.09 17.20
C VAL A 66 20.26 -16.64 17.86
N GLY A 67 20.17 -16.10 19.08
CA GLY A 67 21.34 -15.43 19.69
C GLY A 67 21.80 -14.23 18.88
N GLN A 68 23.02 -14.27 18.35
CA GLN A 68 23.61 -13.22 17.51
C GLN A 68 23.46 -13.52 16.00
N ASP A 69 23.13 -14.75 15.63
CA ASP A 69 23.17 -15.22 14.25
C ASP A 69 21.79 -15.16 13.59
N ILE A 70 21.81 -14.93 12.27
CA ILE A 70 20.59 -14.90 11.45
C ILE A 70 20.52 -16.17 10.62
N PHE A 71 19.38 -16.85 10.72
CA PHE A 71 19.05 -18.05 9.98
C PHE A 71 17.70 -17.91 9.27
N PHE A 72 17.43 -18.85 8.39
CA PHE A 72 16.12 -18.99 7.75
C PHE A 72 15.51 -20.33 8.14
N THR A 73 14.23 -20.33 8.46
CA THR A 73 13.50 -21.55 8.82
C THR A 73 12.08 -21.53 8.26
N ASN A 74 11.41 -22.69 8.25
CA ASN A 74 10.00 -22.71 7.89
C ASN A 74 9.20 -21.98 8.99
N VAL A 75 8.29 -21.09 8.57
CA VAL A 75 7.43 -20.33 9.48
C VAL A 75 6.60 -21.25 10.39
N ASP A 76 6.26 -22.45 9.91
CA ASP A 76 5.53 -23.45 10.71
C ASP A 76 6.35 -24.03 11.87
N ASN A 77 7.64 -23.79 11.91
CA ASN A 77 8.50 -24.17 13.04
C ASN A 77 8.39 -23.20 14.22
N LEU A 78 7.71 -22.08 14.06
CA LEU A 78 7.61 -21.03 15.06
C LEU A 78 6.23 -21.04 15.74
N VAL A 79 6.20 -20.73 17.02
CA VAL A 79 4.95 -20.41 17.71
C VAL A 79 4.44 -19.10 17.08
N LYS A 80 3.15 -19.05 16.76
CA LYS A 80 2.54 -17.81 16.34
C LYS A 80 2.87 -16.76 17.39
N PRO A 81 3.37 -15.57 17.01
CA PRO A 81 3.48 -14.49 17.95
C PRO A 81 2.12 -14.42 18.65
N LYS A 82 2.11 -14.21 19.95
CA LYS A 82 0.86 -13.82 20.61
C LYS A 82 0.38 -12.63 19.79
N SER A 83 -0.67 -12.83 19.02
CA SER A 83 -1.26 -11.72 18.28
C SER A 83 -1.57 -10.69 19.36
N LEU A 84 -0.82 -9.62 19.41
CA LEU A 84 -1.34 -8.37 19.89
C LEU A 84 -2.59 -8.25 19.04
N GLY A 85 -3.76 -8.60 19.60
CA GLY A 85 -4.98 -8.88 18.86
C GLY A 85 -5.13 -7.75 17.86
N VAL A 86 -5.39 -8.04 16.58
CA VAL A 86 -5.37 -7.02 15.51
C VAL A 86 -6.30 -5.91 15.96
N VAL A 87 -5.70 -4.90 16.61
CA VAL A 87 -6.47 -3.80 17.18
C VAL A 87 -6.81 -2.91 16.00
N ASN A 88 -8.10 -2.79 15.72
CA ASN A 88 -8.55 -1.88 14.68
C ASN A 88 -8.41 -0.43 15.17
N LEU A 89 -7.40 0.27 14.69
CA LEU A 89 -7.09 1.66 15.07
C LEU A 89 -7.56 2.70 14.03
N LYS A 90 -8.42 2.32 13.10
CA LYS A 90 -9.00 3.27 12.13
C LYS A 90 -9.98 4.23 12.79
N PRO A 91 -10.14 5.45 12.26
CA PRO A 91 -11.06 6.45 12.81
C PRO A 91 -12.47 5.95 13.07
N GLN A 92 -13.02 5.13 12.16
CA GLN A 92 -14.37 4.57 12.29
C GLN A 92 -14.53 3.67 13.53
N ALA A 93 -13.46 2.99 13.93
CA ALA A 93 -13.46 2.14 15.13
C ALA A 93 -13.54 2.96 16.44
N PHE A 94 -13.34 4.27 16.37
CA PHE A 94 -13.48 5.21 17.47
C PHE A 94 -14.78 6.02 17.41
N GLY A 95 -15.71 5.69 16.51
CA GLY A 95 -16.96 6.41 16.35
C GLY A 95 -16.82 7.80 15.72
N LEU A 96 -15.71 8.04 15.02
CA LEU A 96 -15.41 9.33 14.37
C LEU A 96 -16.03 9.37 12.97
N SER A 97 -17.32 9.61 12.84
CA SER A 97 -18.05 9.61 11.56
C SER A 97 -18.77 10.91 11.23
N ALA A 98 -19.24 11.64 12.24
CA ALA A 98 -19.96 12.90 12.06
C ALA A 98 -19.00 14.10 11.98
N PRO A 99 -19.44 15.25 11.41
CA PRO A 99 -18.66 16.48 11.48
C PRO A 99 -18.44 16.92 12.94
N LEU A 100 -17.20 17.04 13.36
CA LEU A 100 -16.81 17.36 14.73
C LEU A 100 -15.86 18.55 14.76
N SER A 101 -16.04 19.47 15.72
CA SER A 101 -15.02 20.47 16.06
C SER A 101 -13.77 19.77 16.62
N LEU A 102 -12.63 20.45 16.65
CA LEU A 102 -11.39 19.87 17.19
C LEU A 102 -11.58 19.37 18.64
N THR A 103 -12.25 20.17 19.48
CA THR A 103 -12.49 19.82 20.89
C THR A 103 -13.35 18.55 21.00
N SER A 104 -14.48 18.50 20.29
CA SER A 104 -15.37 17.35 20.28
C SER A 104 -14.67 16.12 19.70
N TYR A 105 -13.89 16.27 18.63
CA TYR A 105 -13.12 15.21 18.01
C TYR A 105 -12.12 14.57 19.00
N LYS A 106 -11.32 15.39 19.67
CA LYS A 106 -10.36 14.92 20.67
C LYS A 106 -11.04 14.22 21.84
N THR A 107 -12.12 14.79 22.35
CA THR A 107 -12.88 14.20 23.46
C THR A 107 -13.44 12.85 23.07
N THR A 108 -14.08 12.75 21.90
CA THR A 108 -14.63 11.47 21.38
C THR A 108 -13.53 10.44 21.20
N LEU A 109 -12.40 10.81 20.58
CA LEU A 109 -11.27 9.90 20.37
C LEU A 109 -10.71 9.39 21.71
N LYS A 110 -10.42 10.27 22.66
CA LYS A 110 -9.88 9.89 23.99
C LYS A 110 -10.87 9.03 24.78
N THR A 111 -12.15 9.38 24.77
CA THR A 111 -13.19 8.58 25.44
C THR A 111 -13.30 7.18 24.81
N SER A 112 -13.27 7.10 23.49
CA SER A 112 -13.33 5.82 22.79
C SER A 112 -12.09 4.96 23.08
N ILE A 113 -10.88 5.52 23.11
CA ILE A 113 -9.67 4.78 23.51
C ILE A 113 -9.82 4.18 24.91
N LYS A 114 -10.32 4.98 25.88
CA LYS A 114 -10.51 4.53 27.26
C LYS A 114 -11.54 3.42 27.40
N ASN A 115 -12.59 3.44 26.60
CA ASN A 115 -13.72 2.52 26.71
C ASN A 115 -13.56 1.22 25.91
N ARG A 116 -12.57 1.14 25.03
CA ARG A 116 -12.36 -0.04 24.20
C ARG A 116 -11.67 -1.16 24.98
N ALA A 117 -12.34 -2.33 25.02
CA ALA A 117 -11.87 -3.49 25.75
C ALA A 117 -10.60 -4.12 25.15
N ASP A 118 -10.36 -3.91 23.85
CA ASP A 118 -9.18 -4.41 23.11
C ASP A 118 -7.97 -3.45 23.16
N ILE A 119 -8.14 -2.25 23.74
CA ILE A 119 -7.08 -1.26 23.94
C ILE A 119 -6.85 -1.08 25.45
N LYS A 120 -5.79 -1.70 25.96
CA LYS A 120 -5.49 -1.72 27.41
C LYS A 120 -4.00 -1.54 27.69
N GLY A 121 -3.69 -1.19 28.95
CA GLY A 121 -2.33 -1.06 29.46
C GLY A 121 -1.50 -0.07 28.65
N GLU A 122 -0.26 -0.40 28.40
CA GLU A 122 0.71 0.48 27.72
C GLU A 122 0.24 0.99 26.35
N LEU A 123 -0.52 0.17 25.60
CA LEU A 123 -1.11 0.64 24.33
C LEU A 123 -2.12 1.76 24.56
N GLN A 124 -2.98 1.65 25.55
CA GLN A 124 -3.98 2.68 25.85
C GLN A 124 -3.31 3.98 26.27
N GLU A 125 -2.34 3.91 27.16
CA GLU A 125 -1.58 5.04 27.65
C GLU A 125 -0.86 5.75 26.51
N TYR A 126 -0.13 4.99 25.68
CA TYR A 126 0.58 5.54 24.54
C TYR A 126 -0.33 6.22 23.51
N LEU A 127 -1.49 5.64 23.19
CA LEU A 127 -2.44 6.27 22.26
C LEU A 127 -3.02 7.57 22.83
N LEU A 128 -3.30 7.62 24.13
CA LEU A 128 -3.78 8.85 24.81
C LEU A 128 -2.69 9.93 24.80
N ASP A 129 -1.47 9.55 25.10
CA ASP A 129 -0.33 10.47 25.10
C ASP A 129 0.00 10.99 23.70
N LEU A 130 -0.14 10.15 22.67
CA LEU A 130 -0.04 10.60 21.26
C LEU A 130 -1.08 11.66 20.91
N VAL A 131 -2.34 11.49 21.35
CA VAL A 131 -3.40 12.50 21.14
C VAL A 131 -3.04 13.82 21.84
N ASP A 132 -2.54 13.77 23.08
CA ASP A 132 -2.15 14.94 23.82
C ASP A 132 -0.91 15.62 23.22
N TYR A 133 0.10 14.84 22.86
CA TYR A 133 1.30 15.34 22.20
C TYR A 133 0.99 16.10 20.90
N VAL A 134 0.20 15.48 19.99
CA VAL A 134 -0.19 16.12 18.73
C VAL A 134 -1.05 17.38 18.98
N SER A 135 -1.83 17.39 20.07
CA SER A 135 -2.70 18.52 20.42
C SER A 135 -1.95 19.69 21.01
N SER A 136 -0.97 19.45 21.88
CA SER A 136 -0.27 20.50 22.65
C SER A 136 1.10 20.84 22.06
N GLY A 137 1.69 19.95 21.30
CA GLY A 137 3.10 20.03 20.88
C GLY A 137 4.09 19.74 22.02
N SER A 138 3.56 19.33 23.19
CA SER A 138 4.35 18.98 24.38
C SER A 138 3.76 17.75 25.04
N GLY A 139 4.58 16.97 25.74
CA GLY A 139 4.17 15.75 26.44
C GLY A 139 5.26 14.69 26.38
N GLY A 140 5.27 13.78 27.36
CA GLY A 140 6.26 12.73 27.45
C GLY A 140 5.82 11.52 26.65
N LEU A 141 6.46 11.27 25.51
CA LEU A 141 6.34 10.00 24.76
C LEU A 141 7.54 9.08 25.07
N THR A 142 8.12 9.24 26.26
CA THR A 142 9.28 8.44 26.69
C THR A 142 8.85 7.34 27.64
N GLY A 143 9.61 6.25 27.68
CA GLY A 143 9.40 5.14 28.61
C GLY A 143 8.56 3.98 28.07
N TYR A 144 7.98 4.10 26.88
CA TYR A 144 7.21 3.04 26.26
C TYR A 144 8.10 1.97 25.61
N LYS A 145 7.66 0.72 25.72
CA LYS A 145 8.31 -0.43 25.06
C LYS A 145 7.77 -0.59 23.64
N PHE A 146 8.26 0.24 22.70
CA PHE A 146 7.76 0.27 21.32
C PHE A 146 7.81 -1.08 20.59
N THR A 147 8.69 -1.98 21.01
CA THR A 147 8.74 -3.36 20.48
C THR A 147 7.55 -4.22 20.90
N GLU A 148 6.83 -3.85 21.94
CA GLU A 148 5.64 -4.55 22.44
C GLU A 148 4.34 -3.87 21.94
N LEU A 149 4.42 -2.75 21.26
CA LEU A 149 3.29 -2.01 20.71
C LEU A 149 3.09 -2.32 19.20
N PRO A 150 1.84 -2.31 18.70
CA PRO A 150 1.55 -2.53 17.28
C PRO A 150 1.88 -1.29 16.44
N MET A 151 3.17 -0.89 16.40
CA MET A 151 3.64 0.36 15.81
C MET A 151 3.24 0.54 14.34
N ALA A 152 3.19 -0.56 13.56
CA ALA A 152 2.75 -0.50 12.17
C ALA A 152 1.28 -0.06 12.04
N SER A 153 0.39 -0.59 12.89
CA SER A 153 -1.03 -0.19 12.94
C SER A 153 -1.19 1.21 13.53
N ILE A 154 -0.38 1.57 14.53
CA ILE A 154 -0.40 2.92 15.11
C ILE A 154 0.01 3.94 14.05
N THR A 155 1.13 3.74 13.36
CA THR A 155 1.59 4.68 12.34
C THR A 155 0.64 4.77 11.16
N LYS A 156 0.05 3.65 10.74
CA LYS A 156 -0.82 3.61 9.57
C LYS A 156 -2.26 3.99 9.91
N ASP A 157 -2.91 3.23 10.78
CA ASP A 157 -4.36 3.31 10.98
C ASP A 157 -4.72 4.39 12.02
N PHE A 158 -3.98 4.48 13.15
CA PHE A 158 -4.18 5.55 14.12
C PHE A 158 -3.64 6.89 13.62
N GLY A 159 -2.67 6.87 12.73
CA GLY A 159 -2.20 8.06 12.02
C GLY A 159 -3.30 8.80 11.27
N GLU A 160 -4.29 8.06 10.72
CA GLU A 160 -5.48 8.65 10.10
C GLU A 160 -6.36 9.39 11.13
N ALA A 161 -6.38 8.96 12.40
CA ALA A 161 -7.09 9.64 13.47
C ALA A 161 -6.31 10.81 14.06
N LEU A 162 -4.97 10.77 14.07
CA LEU A 162 -4.13 11.87 14.56
C LEU A 162 -4.00 13.02 13.54
N GLY A 163 -4.03 12.71 12.24
CA GLY A 163 -3.86 13.69 11.17
C GLY A 163 -4.81 14.89 11.27
N PRO A 164 -6.12 14.70 11.50
CA PRO A 164 -7.06 15.80 11.70
C PRO A 164 -6.69 16.75 12.84
N ILE A 165 -6.22 16.21 13.97
CA ILE A 165 -5.78 17.00 15.13
C ILE A 165 -4.60 17.90 14.73
N PHE A 166 -3.62 17.31 14.05
CA PHE A 166 -2.48 18.05 13.53
C PHE A 166 -2.89 19.16 12.55
N CYS A 167 -3.77 18.85 11.58
CA CYS A 167 -4.25 19.81 10.60
C CYS A 167 -4.91 21.04 11.24
N LEU A 168 -5.77 20.83 12.23
CA LEU A 168 -6.50 21.89 12.91
C LEU A 168 -5.67 22.62 13.97
N LYS A 169 -4.56 22.04 14.43
CA LYS A 169 -3.71 22.67 15.45
C LYS A 169 -2.60 23.55 14.85
N SER A 170 -1.93 23.05 13.81
CA SER A 170 -0.79 23.77 13.25
C SER A 170 -0.62 23.61 11.73
N GLY A 171 -0.99 22.45 11.16
CA GLY A 171 -0.67 22.10 9.80
C GLY A 171 -1.31 23.03 8.76
N LEU A 172 -2.62 22.92 8.54
CA LEU A 172 -3.33 23.73 7.55
C LEU A 172 -3.47 25.19 7.97
N ILE A 173 -3.47 25.48 9.29
CA ILE A 173 -3.46 26.84 9.82
C ILE A 173 -2.22 27.60 9.35
N ASN A 174 -1.05 26.97 9.42
CA ASN A 174 0.21 27.59 9.00
C ASN A 174 0.27 27.88 7.48
N LEU A 175 -0.62 27.27 6.70
CA LEU A 175 -0.74 27.51 5.26
C LEU A 175 -1.72 28.65 4.92
N ASN A 176 -2.28 29.35 5.92
CA ASN A 176 -3.25 30.45 5.77
C ASN A 176 -4.49 30.08 4.93
N LEU A 177 -5.01 28.87 5.10
CA LEU A 177 -6.13 28.33 4.31
C LEU A 177 -7.51 28.64 4.91
N GLY A 178 -7.61 29.59 5.84
CA GLY A 178 -8.86 29.91 6.54
C GLY A 178 -9.31 28.86 7.56
N VAL A 179 -8.46 27.87 7.85
CA VAL A 179 -8.68 26.87 8.90
C VAL A 179 -8.49 27.51 10.26
N ASN A 180 -9.44 27.31 11.17
CA ASN A 180 -9.44 27.90 12.51
C ASN A 180 -10.19 27.00 13.52
N ALA A 181 -10.40 27.50 14.74
CA ALA A 181 -11.05 26.75 15.81
C ALA A 181 -12.52 26.34 15.51
N SER A 182 -13.19 27.04 14.60
CA SER A 182 -14.56 26.72 14.18
C SER A 182 -14.60 25.69 13.02
N SER A 183 -13.47 25.36 12.44
CA SER A 183 -13.38 24.33 11.40
C SER A 183 -13.75 22.95 11.95
N THR A 184 -14.37 22.12 11.11
CA THR A 184 -14.82 20.79 11.51
C THR A 184 -14.12 19.70 10.71
N ILE A 185 -14.05 18.52 11.31
CA ILE A 185 -13.53 17.30 10.71
C ILE A 185 -14.72 16.43 10.31
N SER A 186 -14.71 15.90 9.11
CA SER A 186 -15.67 14.88 8.67
C SER A 186 -14.99 13.77 7.88
N PHE A 187 -15.58 12.58 7.93
CA PHE A 187 -15.09 11.41 7.18
C PHE A 187 -16.06 11.07 6.05
N PRO A 188 -15.57 10.67 4.87
CA PRO A 188 -16.44 10.22 3.81
C PRO A 188 -17.20 8.96 4.26
N PRO A 189 -18.43 8.74 3.77
CA PRO A 189 -19.12 7.47 3.94
C PRO A 189 -18.23 6.32 3.44
N SER A 190 -18.24 5.19 4.12
CA SER A 190 -17.43 4.03 3.77
C SER A 190 -17.62 3.66 2.28
N GLY A 191 -16.54 3.63 1.52
CA GLY A 191 -16.53 3.28 0.09
C GLY A 191 -16.78 4.43 -0.89
N ALA A 192 -17.23 5.62 -0.44
CA ALA A 192 -17.59 6.71 -1.36
C ALA A 192 -16.40 7.55 -1.84
N ALA A 193 -15.30 7.60 -1.11
CA ALA A 193 -14.14 8.42 -1.47
C ALA A 193 -12.84 7.63 -1.31
N GLN A 194 -12.51 6.84 -2.32
CA GLN A 194 -11.32 5.96 -2.28
C GLN A 194 -9.96 6.70 -2.32
N LEU A 195 -9.98 8.01 -2.55
CA LEU A 195 -8.77 8.83 -2.64
C LEU A 195 -8.51 9.65 -1.38
N LEU A 196 -9.50 9.73 -0.48
CA LEU A 196 -9.52 10.64 0.66
C LEU A 196 -9.78 9.87 1.93
N ASP A 197 -9.14 10.31 2.99
CA ASP A 197 -9.31 9.71 4.30
C ASP A 197 -10.24 10.57 5.19
N TYR A 198 -10.18 11.90 5.06
CA TYR A 198 -11.09 12.82 5.77
C TYR A 198 -11.14 14.20 5.11
N TYR A 199 -12.07 15.05 5.59
CA TYR A 199 -12.23 16.44 5.19
C TYR A 199 -11.98 17.37 6.36
N ILE A 200 -11.40 18.54 6.07
CA ILE A 200 -11.41 19.69 6.96
C ILE A 200 -12.34 20.73 6.35
N ASN A 201 -13.42 21.06 7.05
CA ASN A 201 -14.43 21.99 6.58
C ASN A 201 -14.24 23.32 7.29
N THR A 202 -14.13 24.40 6.54
CA THR A 202 -14.20 25.78 7.01
C THR A 202 -15.55 26.38 6.67
N SER A 203 -15.79 27.63 7.01
CA SER A 203 -17.01 28.36 6.61
C SER A 203 -17.16 28.51 5.08
N THR A 204 -16.06 28.48 4.34
CA THR A 204 -16.03 28.77 2.90
C THR A 204 -15.55 27.61 2.06
N ASN A 205 -14.72 26.73 2.60
CA ASN A 205 -14.04 25.69 1.84
C ASN A 205 -14.08 24.32 2.52
N GLN A 206 -13.97 23.27 1.72
CA GLN A 206 -13.77 21.90 2.18
C GLN A 206 -12.44 21.39 1.64
N TYR A 207 -11.48 21.19 2.52
CA TYR A 207 -10.17 20.63 2.19
C TYR A 207 -10.19 19.12 2.26
N LYS A 208 -9.71 18.47 1.20
CA LYS A 208 -9.65 17.02 1.05
C LYS A 208 -8.29 16.53 1.52
N ILE A 209 -8.27 15.61 2.46
CA ILE A 209 -7.03 15.12 3.08
C ILE A 209 -6.85 13.63 2.82
N SER A 210 -5.65 13.26 2.39
CA SER A 210 -5.22 11.87 2.29
C SER A 210 -4.10 11.60 3.29
N ALA A 211 -4.37 10.77 4.29
CA ALA A 211 -3.39 10.37 5.29
C ALA A 211 -2.45 9.30 4.71
N LYS A 212 -1.17 9.42 5.00
CA LYS A 212 -0.16 8.46 4.54
C LYS A 212 0.83 8.16 5.67
N SER A 213 1.22 6.91 5.78
CA SER A 213 2.32 6.50 6.66
C SER A 213 3.66 6.52 5.91
N LYS A 214 4.77 6.56 6.65
CA LYS A 214 6.14 6.44 6.12
C LYS A 214 6.25 5.25 5.15
N GLY A 215 6.90 5.46 4.03
CA GLY A 215 7.15 4.41 3.02
C GLY A 215 5.94 4.00 2.17
N THR A 216 4.73 4.47 2.46
CA THR A 216 3.65 4.36 1.50
C THR A 216 3.85 5.39 0.42
N ALA A 217 4.23 4.91 -0.76
CA ALA A 217 4.40 5.74 -1.92
C ALA A 217 3.15 6.61 -2.12
N ASN A 218 3.35 7.81 -2.63
CA ASN A 218 2.33 8.72 -3.10
C ASN A 218 1.61 8.11 -4.30
N THR A 219 0.79 7.08 -4.08
CA THR A 219 0.16 6.32 -5.15
C THR A 219 -1.35 6.48 -5.11
N LEU A 220 -1.93 6.77 -6.26
CA LEU A 220 -3.37 6.77 -6.48
C LEU A 220 -3.78 5.48 -7.19
N LYS A 221 -4.92 4.93 -6.79
CA LYS A 221 -5.49 3.74 -7.45
C LYS A 221 -6.30 4.18 -8.67
N MET A 222 -6.02 3.63 -9.83
CA MET A 222 -6.79 3.93 -11.06
C MET A 222 -8.26 3.52 -10.95
N VAL A 223 -8.57 2.49 -10.17
CA VAL A 223 -9.94 2.05 -9.89
C VAL A 223 -10.81 3.16 -9.29
N SER A 224 -10.21 4.17 -8.72
CA SER A 224 -10.93 5.33 -8.17
C SER A 224 -10.98 6.50 -9.15
N LEU A 225 -9.91 6.72 -9.91
CA LEU A 225 -9.80 7.85 -10.84
C LEU A 225 -10.73 7.69 -12.06
N VAL A 226 -10.73 6.51 -12.67
CA VAL A 226 -11.50 6.28 -13.90
C VAL A 226 -13.01 6.48 -13.70
N PRO A 227 -13.67 5.89 -12.69
CA PRO A 227 -15.09 6.16 -12.44
C PRO A 227 -15.39 7.63 -12.12
N THR A 228 -14.51 8.32 -11.39
CA THR A 228 -14.68 9.75 -11.10
C THR A 228 -14.72 10.57 -12.37
N ILE A 229 -13.83 10.31 -13.32
CA ILE A 229 -13.80 11.03 -14.60
C ILE A 229 -15.03 10.70 -15.44
N LEU A 230 -15.44 9.44 -15.51
CA LEU A 230 -16.60 9.01 -16.31
C LEU A 230 -17.92 9.58 -15.79
N ASN A 231 -18.05 9.74 -14.48
CA ASN A 231 -19.26 10.23 -13.82
C ASN A 231 -19.35 11.77 -13.77
N ASP A 232 -18.29 12.48 -14.11
CA ASP A 232 -18.25 13.95 -14.20
C ASP A 232 -18.23 14.38 -15.68
N ALA A 233 -19.31 15.01 -16.14
CA ALA A 233 -19.45 15.41 -17.53
C ALA A 233 -18.34 16.37 -18.00
N LYS A 234 -17.86 17.27 -17.13
CA LYS A 234 -16.81 18.23 -17.45
C LYS A 234 -15.44 17.53 -17.59
N LEU A 235 -15.11 16.65 -16.65
CA LEU A 235 -13.88 15.86 -16.70
C LEU A 235 -13.89 14.88 -17.87
N SER A 236 -15.02 14.23 -18.11
CA SER A 236 -15.20 13.30 -19.24
C SER A 236 -15.05 14.02 -20.59
N SER A 237 -15.64 15.20 -20.74
CA SER A 237 -15.47 16.02 -21.95
C SER A 237 -14.01 16.46 -22.15
N LYS A 238 -13.30 16.82 -21.06
CA LYS A 238 -11.91 17.31 -21.14
C LYS A 238 -10.90 16.19 -21.39
N HIS A 239 -11.10 15.02 -20.79
CA HIS A 239 -10.08 13.96 -20.75
C HIS A 239 -10.49 12.67 -21.43
N GLY A 240 -11.79 12.41 -21.61
CA GLY A 240 -12.32 11.11 -22.03
C GLY A 240 -11.76 10.55 -23.34
N THR A 241 -11.33 11.41 -24.26
CA THR A 241 -10.72 11.00 -25.54
C THR A 241 -9.20 10.91 -25.52
N SER A 242 -8.56 11.38 -24.45
CA SER A 242 -7.09 11.36 -24.36
C SER A 242 -6.53 9.93 -24.34
N LEU A 243 -5.33 9.74 -24.91
CA LEU A 243 -4.65 8.46 -24.92
C LEU A 243 -4.40 7.95 -23.51
N GLU A 244 -4.01 8.84 -22.60
CA GLU A 244 -3.69 8.55 -21.21
C GLU A 244 -4.93 8.08 -20.44
N PHE A 245 -6.07 8.73 -20.63
CA PHE A 245 -7.31 8.31 -20.00
C PHE A 245 -7.81 6.97 -20.55
N ARG A 246 -7.75 6.78 -21.88
CA ARG A 246 -8.10 5.49 -22.51
C ARG A 246 -7.19 4.36 -22.00
N LEU A 247 -5.91 4.62 -21.81
CA LEU A 247 -4.97 3.66 -21.23
C LEU A 247 -5.37 3.32 -19.78
N MET A 248 -5.65 4.32 -18.95
CA MET A 248 -6.15 4.09 -17.59
C MET A 248 -7.43 3.28 -17.57
N SER A 249 -8.38 3.55 -18.47
CA SER A 249 -9.66 2.84 -18.58
C SER A 249 -9.46 1.37 -18.92
N ILE A 250 -8.61 1.05 -19.89
CA ILE A 250 -8.28 -0.32 -20.26
C ILE A 250 -7.64 -1.06 -19.07
N LEU A 251 -6.69 -0.44 -18.40
CA LEU A 251 -5.98 -1.03 -17.28
C LEU A 251 -6.88 -1.18 -16.04
N ASN A 252 -7.91 -0.36 -15.91
CA ASN A 252 -8.88 -0.44 -14.83
C ASN A 252 -9.98 -1.48 -15.09
N SER A 253 -10.50 -1.54 -16.31
CA SER A 253 -11.60 -2.44 -16.69
C SER A 253 -11.16 -3.90 -16.78
N SER A 254 -9.88 -4.13 -17.07
CA SER A 254 -9.29 -5.45 -17.24
C SER A 254 -8.17 -5.65 -16.22
N SER A 255 -8.54 -6.11 -15.03
CA SER A 255 -7.55 -6.49 -13.99
C SER A 255 -6.73 -7.74 -14.36
N THR A 256 -6.87 -8.22 -15.58
CA THR A 256 -6.30 -9.45 -16.12
C THR A 256 -5.08 -9.17 -16.99
N ASN A 257 -4.37 -10.23 -17.36
CA ASN A 257 -3.25 -10.17 -18.31
C ASN A 257 -3.63 -9.45 -19.62
N MET A 258 -4.89 -9.58 -20.07
CA MET A 258 -5.37 -8.94 -21.28
C MET A 258 -5.40 -7.42 -21.21
N GLY A 259 -5.61 -6.81 -20.02
CA GLY A 259 -5.53 -5.35 -19.86
C GLY A 259 -4.16 -4.78 -20.21
N ALA A 260 -3.10 -5.42 -19.75
CA ALA A 260 -1.74 -5.03 -20.10
C ALA A 260 -1.45 -5.21 -21.60
N ILE A 261 -1.92 -6.31 -22.19
CA ILE A 261 -1.76 -6.60 -23.62
C ILE A 261 -2.51 -5.56 -24.47
N GLN A 262 -3.77 -5.26 -24.16
CA GLN A 262 -4.57 -4.23 -24.84
C GLN A 262 -4.01 -2.82 -24.63
N GLY A 263 -3.48 -2.53 -23.46
CA GLY A 263 -2.75 -1.28 -23.21
C GLY A 263 -1.53 -1.13 -24.12
N CYS A 264 -0.78 -2.21 -24.36
CA CYS A 264 0.34 -2.23 -25.31
C CYS A 264 -0.10 -2.03 -26.77
N VAL A 265 -1.26 -2.53 -27.17
CA VAL A 265 -1.84 -2.23 -28.50
C VAL A 265 -2.15 -0.74 -28.59
N LEU A 266 -2.81 -0.18 -27.59
CA LEU A 266 -3.21 1.23 -27.57
C LEU A 266 -2.01 2.18 -27.72
N ILE A 267 -0.87 1.87 -27.11
CA ILE A 267 0.36 2.69 -27.20
C ILE A 267 1.24 2.32 -28.42
N GLY A 268 0.79 1.42 -29.29
CA GLY A 268 1.51 1.01 -30.50
C GLY A 268 2.74 0.13 -30.25
N ALA A 269 2.87 -0.47 -29.07
CA ALA A 269 4.01 -1.33 -28.73
C ALA A 269 3.89 -2.75 -29.32
N ILE A 270 2.68 -3.21 -29.61
CA ILE A 270 2.36 -4.48 -30.30
C ILE A 270 1.19 -4.28 -31.28
N SER A 271 1.06 -5.19 -32.25
CA SER A 271 -0.06 -5.17 -33.19
C SER A 271 -1.36 -5.73 -32.56
N GLN A 272 -2.50 -5.34 -33.15
CA GLN A 272 -3.79 -5.91 -32.81
C GLN A 272 -3.83 -7.43 -33.06
N GLN A 273 -3.13 -7.91 -34.11
CA GLN A 273 -3.01 -9.33 -34.43
C GLN A 273 -2.30 -10.10 -33.32
N ALA A 274 -1.23 -9.52 -32.73
CA ALA A 274 -0.55 -10.13 -31.59
C ALA A 274 -1.49 -10.28 -30.38
N ALA A 275 -2.24 -9.25 -30.05
CA ALA A 275 -3.22 -9.32 -28.97
C ALA A 275 -4.31 -10.37 -29.26
N ALA A 276 -4.82 -10.43 -30.50
CA ALA A 276 -5.82 -11.39 -30.91
C ALA A 276 -5.32 -12.85 -30.80
N SER A 277 -4.05 -13.10 -31.10
CA SER A 277 -3.47 -14.46 -31.06
C SER A 277 -3.49 -15.10 -29.65
N VAL A 278 -3.65 -14.31 -28.59
CA VAL A 278 -3.70 -14.77 -27.20
C VAL A 278 -5.01 -14.50 -26.50
N SER A 279 -5.99 -13.87 -27.16
CA SER A 279 -7.26 -13.44 -26.57
C SER A 279 -8.12 -14.58 -26.01
N GLY A 280 -8.00 -15.80 -26.60
CA GLY A 280 -8.72 -17.00 -26.15
C GLY A 280 -8.09 -17.71 -24.96
N LEU A 281 -6.85 -17.34 -24.57
CA LEU A 281 -6.13 -17.99 -23.49
C LEU A 281 -6.69 -17.60 -22.13
N ARG A 282 -6.79 -18.56 -21.23
CA ARG A 282 -7.31 -18.38 -19.87
C ARG A 282 -6.23 -18.78 -18.85
N GLY A 283 -6.21 -18.07 -17.72
CA GLY A 283 -5.25 -18.33 -16.64
C GLY A 283 -3.83 -17.81 -16.92
N ASN A 284 -3.04 -17.75 -15.86
CA ASN A 284 -1.69 -17.17 -15.91
C ASN A 284 -0.67 -18.09 -16.58
N SER A 285 -0.83 -19.40 -16.44
CA SER A 285 0.09 -20.43 -16.92
C SER A 285 -0.21 -20.91 -18.32
N ALA A 286 -1.22 -20.35 -19.01
CA ALA A 286 -1.52 -20.71 -20.39
C ALA A 286 -0.31 -20.43 -21.28
N SER A 287 0.19 -21.48 -21.96
CA SER A 287 1.35 -21.41 -22.84
C SER A 287 1.03 -20.67 -24.14
N ILE A 288 1.95 -19.84 -24.58
CA ILE A 288 1.87 -19.10 -25.84
C ILE A 288 2.34 -20.01 -26.99
N SER A 289 1.56 -20.07 -28.06
CA SER A 289 1.94 -20.77 -29.28
C SER A 289 3.15 -20.14 -29.98
N ASP A 290 3.84 -20.89 -30.84
CA ASP A 290 5.00 -20.38 -31.58
C ASP A 290 4.61 -19.24 -32.53
N ILE A 291 3.41 -19.30 -33.14
CA ILE A 291 2.86 -18.20 -33.95
C ILE A 291 2.71 -16.94 -33.10
N SER A 292 2.12 -17.09 -31.92
CA SER A 292 1.99 -15.95 -30.99
C SER A 292 3.35 -15.40 -30.55
N LYS A 293 4.34 -16.27 -30.28
CA LYS A 293 5.71 -15.83 -29.95
C LYS A 293 6.31 -14.98 -31.06
N GLN A 294 6.11 -15.35 -32.34
CA GLN A 294 6.57 -14.56 -33.46
C GLN A 294 5.90 -13.17 -33.51
N LEU A 295 4.58 -13.10 -33.27
CA LEU A 295 3.84 -11.83 -33.24
C LEU A 295 4.25 -10.89 -32.12
N PHE A 296 4.72 -11.42 -30.99
CA PHE A 296 5.30 -10.66 -29.87
C PHE A 296 6.81 -10.46 -30.01
N GLY A 297 7.44 -10.87 -31.09
CA GLY A 297 8.86 -11.03 -31.33
C GLY A 297 9.80 -10.06 -30.60
N ASN A 298 9.73 -8.76 -30.90
CA ASN A 298 10.60 -7.77 -30.26
C ASN A 298 10.42 -7.65 -28.76
N LEU A 299 9.19 -7.82 -28.25
CA LEU A 299 8.93 -7.80 -26.81
C LEU A 299 9.60 -8.98 -26.09
N ILE A 300 9.55 -10.16 -26.69
CA ILE A 300 10.17 -11.37 -26.17
C ILE A 300 11.69 -11.29 -26.27
N LEU A 301 12.22 -10.87 -27.43
CA LEU A 301 13.66 -10.78 -27.69
C LEU A 301 14.38 -9.73 -26.81
N ASN A 302 13.70 -8.68 -26.42
CA ASN A 302 14.24 -7.62 -25.57
C ASN A 302 14.17 -7.94 -24.06
N ASP A 303 13.53 -9.04 -23.67
CA ASP A 303 13.54 -9.50 -22.28
C ASP A 303 14.44 -10.74 -22.14
N ALA A 304 15.53 -10.60 -21.38
CA ALA A 304 16.56 -11.65 -21.27
C ALA A 304 16.00 -12.99 -20.74
N ARG A 305 15.01 -12.97 -19.87
CA ARG A 305 14.37 -14.18 -19.31
C ARG A 305 13.50 -14.87 -20.35
N LEU A 306 12.72 -14.10 -21.11
CA LEU A 306 11.85 -14.67 -22.15
C LEU A 306 12.61 -15.16 -23.37
N LYS A 307 13.68 -14.46 -23.75
CA LYS A 307 14.54 -14.84 -24.87
C LYS A 307 15.12 -16.25 -24.71
N SER A 308 15.49 -16.62 -23.49
CA SER A 308 16.06 -17.94 -23.19
C SER A 308 15.03 -19.01 -22.80
N SER A 309 13.77 -18.63 -22.63
CA SER A 309 12.73 -19.54 -22.15
C SER A 309 12.15 -20.40 -23.27
N LYS A 310 12.13 -21.73 -23.08
CA LYS A 310 11.44 -22.65 -23.98
C LYS A 310 9.91 -22.50 -23.92
N THR A 311 9.38 -22.19 -22.71
CA THR A 311 7.94 -22.02 -22.50
C THR A 311 7.67 -20.59 -22.08
N ILE A 312 6.81 -19.91 -22.84
CA ILE A 312 6.35 -18.56 -22.53
C ILE A 312 4.87 -18.63 -22.21
N THR A 313 4.48 -18.05 -21.08
CA THR A 313 3.10 -18.03 -20.59
C THR A 313 2.42 -16.70 -20.90
N LEU A 314 1.08 -16.71 -20.87
CA LEU A 314 0.28 -15.48 -21.00
C LEU A 314 0.70 -14.44 -19.95
N ARG A 315 1.02 -14.86 -18.73
CA ARG A 315 1.52 -13.99 -17.66
C ARG A 315 2.86 -13.34 -18.00
N ASN A 316 3.78 -14.09 -18.61
CA ASN A 316 5.06 -13.53 -19.03
C ASN A 316 4.88 -12.42 -20.08
N ILE A 317 3.99 -12.62 -21.05
CA ILE A 317 3.67 -11.60 -22.07
C ILE A 317 3.02 -10.38 -21.42
N ALA A 318 2.02 -10.59 -20.55
CA ALA A 318 1.40 -9.48 -19.84
C ALA A 318 2.41 -8.66 -19.06
N TYR A 319 3.38 -9.29 -18.40
CA TYR A 319 4.40 -8.59 -17.64
C TYR A 319 5.35 -7.74 -18.50
N VAL A 320 5.78 -8.22 -19.68
CA VAL A 320 6.58 -7.38 -20.58
C VAL A 320 5.75 -6.25 -21.18
N CYS A 321 4.46 -6.47 -21.43
CA CYS A 321 3.52 -5.40 -21.79
C CYS A 321 3.42 -4.35 -20.67
N GLU A 322 3.30 -4.77 -19.43
CA GLU A 322 3.32 -3.87 -18.26
C GLU A 322 4.58 -2.99 -18.24
N LYS A 323 5.77 -3.58 -18.42
CA LYS A 323 7.02 -2.82 -18.50
C LYS A 323 6.98 -1.77 -19.58
N LYS A 324 6.49 -2.11 -20.78
CA LYS A 324 6.38 -1.15 -21.89
C LYS A 324 5.42 -0.01 -21.60
N ILE A 325 4.30 -0.30 -20.95
CA ILE A 325 3.35 0.74 -20.51
C ILE A 325 4.00 1.67 -19.48
N VAL A 326 4.77 1.13 -18.53
CA VAL A 326 5.50 1.95 -17.56
C VAL A 326 6.54 2.83 -18.23
N GLU A 327 7.35 2.28 -19.16
CA GLU A 327 8.32 3.05 -19.93
C GLU A 327 7.64 4.17 -20.73
N PHE A 328 6.54 3.86 -21.40
CA PHE A 328 5.74 4.84 -22.15
C PHE A 328 5.22 5.95 -21.21
N SER A 329 4.67 5.60 -20.05
CA SER A 329 4.09 6.55 -19.11
C SER A 329 5.10 7.55 -18.52
N LYS A 330 6.39 7.20 -18.52
CA LYS A 330 7.48 8.08 -18.06
C LYS A 330 7.94 9.10 -19.07
N LYS A 331 7.51 9.03 -20.34
CA LYS A 331 7.82 10.05 -21.32
C LYS A 331 7.26 11.40 -20.88
N THR A 332 8.04 12.47 -21.04
CA THR A 332 7.73 13.80 -20.48
C THR A 332 6.32 14.29 -20.84
N MET A 333 5.91 14.20 -22.10
CA MET A 333 4.59 14.66 -22.52
C MET A 333 3.47 13.80 -21.93
N VAL A 334 3.66 12.49 -21.87
CA VAL A 334 2.69 11.52 -21.31
C VAL A 334 2.52 11.74 -19.81
N SER A 335 3.62 11.87 -19.08
CA SER A 335 3.59 12.10 -17.63
C SER A 335 2.97 13.45 -17.27
N LYS A 336 3.20 14.50 -18.09
CA LYS A 336 2.51 15.80 -17.95
C LYS A 336 0.99 15.65 -18.09
N LYS A 337 0.53 14.88 -19.10
CA LYS A 337 -0.90 14.67 -19.31
C LYS A 337 -1.54 13.85 -18.20
N PHE A 338 -0.90 12.81 -17.70
CA PHE A 338 -1.34 12.12 -16.49
C PHE A 338 -1.42 13.07 -15.29
N THR A 339 -0.44 13.95 -15.12
CA THR A 339 -0.45 14.95 -14.04
C THR A 339 -1.65 15.89 -14.17
N GLU A 340 -1.94 16.38 -15.37
CA GLU A 340 -3.12 17.22 -15.63
C GLU A 340 -4.42 16.50 -15.25
N ILE A 341 -4.61 15.27 -15.74
CA ILE A 341 -5.81 14.47 -15.45
C ILE A 341 -5.99 14.29 -13.95
N VAL A 342 -4.94 13.90 -13.23
CA VAL A 342 -5.02 13.69 -11.79
C VAL A 342 -5.29 14.98 -11.03
N LYS A 343 -4.64 16.09 -11.40
CA LYS A 343 -4.86 17.41 -10.78
C LYS A 343 -6.29 17.88 -10.97
N ASP A 344 -6.86 17.69 -12.14
CA ASP A 344 -8.26 18.06 -12.42
C ASP A 344 -9.23 17.20 -11.58
N VAL A 345 -9.00 15.90 -11.49
CA VAL A 345 -9.84 15.00 -10.66
C VAL A 345 -9.76 15.38 -9.18
N LEU A 346 -8.59 15.75 -8.71
CA LEU A 346 -8.38 16.15 -7.33
C LEU A 346 -8.76 17.60 -7.06
N ASN A 347 -9.10 18.37 -8.10
CA ASN A 347 -9.45 19.81 -8.03
C ASN A 347 -8.37 20.68 -7.36
N ASN A 348 -7.11 20.28 -7.44
CA ASN A 348 -5.95 20.92 -6.81
C ASN A 348 -6.07 21.16 -5.28
N GLU A 349 -7.05 20.56 -4.61
CA GLU A 349 -7.39 20.82 -3.20
C GLU A 349 -7.10 19.64 -2.27
N VAL A 350 -6.33 18.65 -2.73
CA VAL A 350 -5.95 17.50 -1.88
C VAL A 350 -4.62 17.75 -1.22
N PHE A 351 -4.60 17.62 0.09
CA PHE A 351 -3.38 17.62 0.87
C PHE A 351 -3.02 16.20 1.30
N TYR A 352 -1.74 15.86 1.21
CA TYR A 352 -1.20 14.65 1.81
C TYR A 352 -0.65 14.98 3.18
N VAL A 353 -1.23 14.35 4.21
CA VAL A 353 -0.70 14.40 5.57
C VAL A 353 0.06 13.11 5.81
N LYS A 354 1.37 13.21 5.91
CA LYS A 354 2.24 12.07 6.19
C LYS A 354 2.58 12.03 7.66
N LEU A 355 2.32 10.87 8.28
CA LEU A 355 2.79 10.56 9.62
C LEU A 355 3.98 9.59 9.54
N ASP A 356 5.03 9.93 10.23
CA ASP A 356 6.11 9.04 10.61
C ASP A 356 6.21 9.03 12.13
N ILE A 357 6.50 7.87 12.72
CA ILE A 357 6.79 7.77 14.14
C ILE A 357 8.24 7.28 14.27
N ASP A 358 9.09 8.16 14.78
CA ASP A 358 10.50 7.90 14.97
C ASP A 358 10.78 7.88 16.48
N ASN A 359 11.28 6.74 16.99
CA ASN A 359 11.47 6.52 18.43
C ASN A 359 10.26 6.91 19.28
N GLY A 360 9.07 6.57 18.81
CA GLY A 360 7.81 6.86 19.47
C GLY A 360 7.28 8.30 19.30
N ILE A 361 8.03 9.19 18.66
CA ILE A 361 7.66 10.59 18.46
C ILE A 361 7.02 10.78 17.09
N PRO A 362 5.76 11.28 17.00
CA PRO A 362 5.11 11.52 15.73
C PRO A 362 5.67 12.76 15.03
N LYS A 363 6.01 12.59 13.76
CA LYS A 363 6.41 13.67 12.86
C LYS A 363 5.41 13.75 11.71
N PHE A 364 4.82 14.93 11.51
CA PHE A 364 3.90 15.15 10.42
C PHE A 364 4.53 16.03 9.35
N ASN A 365 4.16 15.74 8.10
CA ASN A 365 4.47 16.57 6.95
C ASN A 365 3.22 16.73 6.09
N ILE A 366 2.88 17.96 5.72
CA ILE A 366 1.80 18.27 4.80
C ILE A 366 2.38 18.65 3.44
N VAL A 367 1.81 18.07 2.40
CA VAL A 367 2.18 18.35 1.03
C VAL A 367 0.92 18.58 0.21
N SER A 368 0.87 19.72 -0.48
CA SER A 368 -0.20 20.00 -1.45
C SER A 368 -0.01 19.17 -2.73
N THR A 369 -1.12 18.75 -3.34
CA THR A 369 -1.06 18.10 -4.66
C THR A 369 -0.70 19.06 -5.78
N SER A 370 -0.89 20.37 -5.60
CA SER A 370 -0.46 21.39 -6.57
C SER A 370 1.05 21.33 -6.84
N ASP A 371 1.82 20.94 -5.83
CA ASP A 371 3.29 20.90 -5.88
C ASP A 371 3.83 19.55 -6.40
N ARG A 372 2.92 18.63 -6.79
CA ARG A 372 3.29 17.30 -7.21
C ARG A 372 3.19 17.10 -8.71
N THR A 373 4.13 16.32 -9.24
CA THR A 373 4.10 15.80 -10.61
C THR A 373 3.96 14.28 -10.59
N ILE A 374 3.41 13.73 -11.65
CA ILE A 374 3.34 12.28 -11.82
C ILE A 374 4.59 11.81 -12.54
N SER A 375 5.36 10.96 -11.89
CA SER A 375 6.57 10.37 -12.49
C SER A 375 6.26 9.22 -13.44
N GLY A 376 5.02 8.77 -13.51
CA GLY A 376 4.55 7.72 -14.39
C GLY A 376 3.59 6.74 -13.72
N LEU A 377 3.21 5.72 -14.47
CA LEU A 377 2.47 4.59 -13.94
C LEU A 377 3.44 3.63 -13.23
N HIS A 378 2.98 3.07 -12.13
CA HIS A 378 3.73 2.07 -11.38
C HIS A 378 2.89 0.81 -11.21
N PHE A 379 3.50 -0.34 -11.45
CA PHE A 379 2.87 -1.62 -11.19
C PHE A 379 3.18 -2.09 -9.78
N ARG A 380 2.19 -2.59 -9.11
CA ARG A 380 2.39 -3.41 -7.94
C ARG A 380 2.14 -4.87 -8.28
N ASN A 381 3.17 -5.51 -8.80
CA ASN A 381 3.24 -6.98 -8.77
C ASN A 381 4.08 -7.38 -7.56
N LYS A 382 3.45 -7.94 -6.54
CA LYS A 382 4.16 -8.40 -5.35
C LYS A 382 5.03 -9.64 -5.59
N ASN A 383 4.72 -10.42 -6.60
CA ASN A 383 5.23 -11.78 -6.75
C ASN A 383 6.00 -12.03 -8.05
N GLY A 384 6.28 -11.00 -8.86
CA GLY A 384 7.06 -11.15 -10.09
C GLY A 384 6.39 -11.99 -11.18
N TYR A 385 7.21 -12.59 -12.03
CA TYR A 385 6.77 -13.41 -13.17
C TYR A 385 6.03 -14.70 -12.80
N ASP A 386 6.31 -15.24 -11.63
CA ASP A 386 5.82 -16.55 -11.19
C ASP A 386 4.55 -16.45 -10.33
N SER A 387 3.95 -15.27 -10.29
CA SER A 387 2.72 -15.03 -9.52
C SER A 387 1.53 -15.74 -10.16
N THR A 388 0.79 -16.47 -9.33
CA THR A 388 -0.52 -17.04 -9.69
C THR A 388 -1.66 -16.03 -9.52
N SER A 389 -1.36 -14.83 -9.04
CA SER A 389 -2.37 -13.77 -8.82
C SER A 389 -2.78 -13.12 -10.14
N ASP A 390 -4.06 -13.16 -10.45
CA ASP A 390 -4.66 -12.52 -11.63
C ASP A 390 -4.81 -11.00 -11.50
N LYS A 391 -4.56 -10.45 -10.33
CA LYS A 391 -4.80 -9.03 -10.05
C LYS A 391 -3.56 -8.19 -10.32
N LEU A 392 -3.61 -7.46 -11.44
CA LEU A 392 -2.67 -6.41 -11.77
C LEU A 392 -3.13 -5.10 -11.10
N GLY A 393 -2.36 -4.59 -10.15
CA GLY A 393 -2.65 -3.33 -9.50
C GLY A 393 -1.83 -2.21 -10.14
N PHE A 394 -2.42 -1.43 -11.05
CA PHE A 394 -1.80 -0.20 -11.49
C PHE A 394 -1.93 0.89 -10.42
N LYS A 395 -0.88 1.63 -10.24
CA LYS A 395 -0.84 2.81 -9.39
C LYS A 395 -0.19 3.96 -10.14
N ILE A 396 -0.70 5.15 -9.90
CA ILE A 396 -0.09 6.38 -10.35
C ILE A 396 0.87 6.83 -9.26
N TRP A 397 2.12 7.02 -9.61
CA TRP A 397 3.14 7.50 -8.68
C TRP A 397 3.28 9.01 -8.80
N MET A 398 3.08 9.72 -7.69
CA MET A 398 3.31 11.15 -7.56
C MET A 398 4.62 11.40 -6.80
N ILE A 399 5.43 12.32 -7.30
CA ILE A 399 6.66 12.78 -6.68
C ILE A 399 6.45 14.16 -6.09
#